data_976886e82a539090e4c3e322546b32a8
#
_entry.id   976886e82a539090e4c3e322546b32a8
#
_cell.length_a   1.000
_cell.length_b   1.000
_cell.length_c   1.000
_cell.angle_alpha   90.00
_cell.angle_beta   90.00
_cell.angle_gamma   90.00
#
_symmetry.space_group_name_H-M   'P 1'
#
loop_
_entity.id
_entity.type
_entity.pdbx_description
1 polymer ?
#
loop_
_entity_poly.entity_id
_entity_poly.type
_entity_poly.pdbx_seq_one_letter_code
_entity_poly.pdbx_strand_id
1 'polypeptide(L)' 'EEVHAGDLVFFAGRNSRGSVGHVGIVSKVKEDGSFDFIHASCSQGVTVSSSTEPYYNNRYRGARRILNDYSDILALNK' A
#
# COMPACT_ATOMS: atom_id res chain seq x y z
N GLU A 1 14.15 1.15 0.99
CA GLU A 1 13.72 0.04 0.16
C GLU A 1 12.70 0.53 -0.85
N GLU A 2 12.88 0.15 -2.11
CA GLU A 2 12.11 0.72 -3.19
C GLU A 2 10.74 0.07 -3.32
N VAL A 3 9.70 0.90 -3.42
CA VAL A 3 8.33 0.44 -3.59
C VAL A 3 8.00 0.37 -5.08
N HIS A 4 7.26 -0.66 -5.48
CA HIS A 4 6.83 -0.82 -6.87
C HIS A 4 5.32 -0.96 -6.95
N ALA A 5 4.78 -0.62 -8.11
CA ALA A 5 3.34 -0.83 -8.35
C ALA A 5 3.01 -2.31 -8.13
N GLY A 6 1.91 -2.56 -7.44
CA GLY A 6 1.50 -3.92 -7.09
C GLY A 6 1.94 -4.36 -5.71
N ASP A 7 2.84 -3.62 -5.07
CA ASP A 7 3.26 -3.94 -3.71
C ASP A 7 2.13 -3.65 -2.72
N LEU A 8 2.07 -4.44 -1.65
CA LEU A 8 1.20 -4.11 -0.52
C LEU A 8 1.91 -3.10 0.37
N VAL A 9 1.17 -2.12 0.86
CA VAL A 9 1.69 -1.16 1.82
C VAL A 9 0.84 -1.21 3.07
N PHE A 10 1.49 -1.09 4.21
CA PHE A 10 0.86 -1.27 5.52
C PHE A 10 0.95 0.01 6.33
N PHE A 11 -0.14 0.33 6.99
CA PHE A 11 -0.23 1.54 7.80
C PHE A 11 -0.75 1.18 9.20
N ALA A 12 -0.33 1.95 10.19
CA ALA A 12 -0.86 1.80 11.54
C ALA A 12 -2.34 2.16 11.53
N GLY A 13 -3.14 1.38 12.24
CA GLY A 13 -4.54 1.70 12.41
C GLY A 13 -4.72 2.87 13.34
N ARG A 14 -5.91 3.46 13.30
CA ARG A 14 -6.18 4.66 14.08
C ARG A 14 -5.94 4.46 15.56
N ASN A 15 -6.32 3.31 16.09
CA ASN A 15 -6.22 3.02 17.52
C ASN A 15 -5.25 1.91 17.85
N SER A 16 -4.33 1.58 16.94
CA SER A 16 -3.53 0.38 17.08
C SER A 16 -2.16 0.61 17.71
N ARG A 17 -1.82 1.84 18.02
CA ARG A 17 -0.55 2.18 18.67
C ARG A 17 0.66 1.65 17.92
N GLY A 18 0.64 1.80 16.62
CA GLY A 18 1.76 1.40 15.79
C GLY A 18 1.65 0.05 15.15
N SER A 19 0.71 -0.79 15.56
CA SER A 19 0.52 -2.04 14.85
C SER A 19 -0.25 -1.82 13.56
N VAL A 20 -0.11 -2.77 12.63
CA VAL A 20 -0.75 -2.65 11.32
C VAL A 20 -2.26 -2.77 11.48
N GLY A 21 -2.97 -1.80 10.94
CA GLY A 21 -4.44 -1.81 10.96
C GLY A 21 -5.05 -1.44 9.64
N HIS A 22 -4.23 -1.19 8.62
CA HIS A 22 -4.72 -0.77 7.31
C HIS A 22 -3.74 -1.22 6.24
N VAL A 23 -4.26 -1.57 5.09
CA VAL A 23 -3.44 -2.05 3.98
C VAL A 23 -3.93 -1.45 2.67
N GLY A 24 -3.00 -1.20 1.76
CA GLY A 24 -3.32 -0.75 0.41
C GLY A 24 -2.45 -1.43 -0.61
N ILE A 25 -2.74 -1.17 -1.88
CA ILE A 25 -1.97 -1.70 -3.00
C ILE A 25 -1.44 -0.52 -3.79
N VAL A 26 -0.12 -0.48 -4.01
CA VAL A 26 0.49 0.61 -4.74
C VAL A 26 0.01 0.59 -6.19
N SER A 27 -0.52 1.71 -6.66
CA SER A 27 -0.99 1.82 -8.03
C SER A 27 -0.04 2.61 -8.92
N LYS A 28 0.76 3.51 -8.34
CA LYS A 28 1.67 4.34 -9.12
C LYS A 28 2.81 4.80 -8.22
N VAL A 29 4.03 4.73 -8.72
CA VAL A 29 5.20 5.23 -8.03
C VAL A 29 5.71 6.46 -8.77
N LYS A 30 6.03 7.51 -8.03
CA LYS A 30 6.49 8.77 -8.61
C LYS A 30 8.01 8.86 -8.55
N GLU A 31 8.56 9.83 -9.27
CA GLU A 31 10.01 9.95 -9.40
C GLU A 31 10.71 10.21 -8.08
N ASP A 32 10.03 10.88 -7.16
CA ASP A 32 10.64 11.19 -5.87
C ASP A 32 10.53 10.06 -4.85
N GLY A 33 9.99 8.91 -5.27
CA GLY A 33 9.83 7.77 -4.39
C GLY A 33 8.50 7.71 -3.67
N SER A 34 7.71 8.76 -3.72
CA SER A 34 6.36 8.72 -3.17
C SER A 34 5.47 7.89 -4.08
N PHE A 35 4.30 7.50 -3.58
CA PHE A 35 3.43 6.62 -4.34
C PHE A 35 1.97 6.88 -4.02
N ASP A 36 1.13 6.46 -4.96
CA ASP A 36 -0.31 6.40 -4.77
C ASP A 36 -0.70 4.96 -4.48
N PHE A 37 -1.72 4.77 -3.68
CA PHE A 37 -2.18 3.43 -3.36
C PHE A 37 -3.70 3.38 -3.31
N ILE A 38 -4.22 2.22 -3.67
CA ILE A 38 -5.66 1.93 -3.67
C ILE A 38 -5.96 1.23 -2.35
N HIS A 39 -7.02 1.68 -1.66
CA HIS A 39 -7.39 1.08 -0.39
C HIS A 39 -8.89 1.30 -0.13
N ALA A 40 -9.40 0.60 0.86
CA ALA A 40 -10.79 0.75 1.28
C ALA A 40 -10.84 1.75 2.42
N SER A 41 -11.60 2.82 2.23
CA SER A 41 -11.76 3.87 3.22
C SER A 41 -13.11 3.74 3.89
N CYS A 42 -13.17 3.97 5.19
CA CYS A 42 -14.43 3.93 5.91
C CYS A 42 -15.42 4.99 5.43
N SER A 43 -14.91 6.13 5.00
CA SER A 43 -15.77 7.23 4.59
C SER A 43 -16.02 7.31 3.10
N GLN A 44 -15.12 6.76 2.28
CA GLN A 44 -15.18 6.93 0.84
C GLN A 44 -15.27 5.64 0.04
N GLY A 45 -15.21 4.48 0.72
CA GLY A 45 -15.15 3.21 0.03
C GLY A 45 -13.79 3.00 -0.60
N VAL A 46 -13.74 2.31 -1.74
CA VAL A 46 -12.47 2.09 -2.44
C VAL A 46 -12.03 3.40 -3.08
N THR A 47 -10.80 3.81 -2.77
CA THR A 47 -10.29 5.09 -3.23
C THR A 47 -8.78 5.03 -3.40
N VAL A 48 -8.21 6.08 -3.98
CA VAL A 48 -6.77 6.22 -4.18
C VAL A 48 -6.29 7.36 -3.30
N SER A 49 -5.23 7.13 -2.55
CA SER A 49 -4.61 8.15 -1.71
C SER A 49 -3.12 8.22 -2.00
N SER A 50 -2.47 9.26 -1.51
CA SER A 50 -1.04 9.46 -1.72
C SER A 50 -0.27 9.22 -0.44
N SER A 51 0.93 8.63 -0.58
CA SER A 51 1.82 8.42 0.55
C SER A 51 2.30 9.74 1.17
N THR A 52 2.17 10.85 0.45
CA THR A 52 2.58 12.15 0.96
C THR A 52 1.54 12.80 1.85
N GLU A 53 0.34 12.29 1.89
CA GLU A 53 -0.68 12.83 2.79
C GLU A 53 -0.24 12.61 4.23
N PRO A 54 -0.27 13.65 5.08
CA PRO A 54 0.27 13.50 6.44
C PRO A 54 -0.32 12.34 7.22
N TYR A 55 -1.62 12.08 7.04
CA TYR A 55 -2.27 10.98 7.73
C TYR A 55 -1.57 9.66 7.42
N TYR A 56 -1.28 9.39 6.14
CA TYR A 56 -0.67 8.11 5.74
C TYR A 56 0.83 8.12 5.92
N ASN A 57 1.47 9.26 5.68
CA ASN A 57 2.91 9.37 5.89
C ASN A 57 3.27 9.03 7.33
N ASN A 58 2.51 9.53 8.28
CA ASN A 58 2.78 9.29 9.69
C ASN A 58 2.48 7.85 10.11
N ARG A 59 1.64 7.16 9.39
CA ARG A 59 1.21 5.82 9.75
C ARG A 59 1.85 4.72 8.94
N TYR A 60 2.68 5.07 7.97
CA TYR A 60 3.33 4.09 7.11
C TYR A 60 4.21 3.15 7.93
N ARG A 61 4.07 1.84 7.68
CA ARG A 61 4.82 0.83 8.44
C ARG A 61 5.65 -0.09 7.56
N GLY A 62 5.49 0.00 6.26
CA GLY A 62 6.32 -0.78 5.37
C GLY A 62 5.55 -1.29 4.17
N ALA A 63 6.28 -1.96 3.29
CA ALA A 63 5.73 -2.51 2.06
C ALA A 63 6.22 -3.94 1.90
N ARG A 64 5.45 -4.73 1.15
CA ARG A 64 5.84 -6.11 0.86
C ARG A 64 5.45 -6.44 -0.56
N ARG A 65 6.41 -6.99 -1.30
CA ARG A 65 6.17 -7.46 -2.65
C ARG A 65 5.73 -8.91 -2.58
N ILE A 66 4.52 -9.17 -3.06
CA ILE A 66 3.99 -10.54 -3.03
C ILE A 66 4.00 -11.18 -4.40
N LEU A 67 3.92 -10.38 -5.48
CA LEU A 67 3.95 -10.90 -6.85
C LEU A 67 4.99 -10.12 -7.62
N ASN A 68 5.91 -10.82 -8.27
CA ASN A 68 6.99 -10.17 -8.99
C ASN A 68 6.71 -10.04 -10.48
N ASP A 69 5.96 -10.98 -11.05
CA ASP A 69 5.69 -10.95 -12.47
C ASP A 69 4.52 -11.89 -12.79
N TYR A 70 4.26 -12.02 -14.07
CA TYR A 70 3.16 -12.84 -14.56
C TYR A 70 3.29 -14.31 -14.14
N SER A 71 4.51 -14.80 -14.04
CA SER A 71 4.73 -16.18 -13.62
C SER A 71 4.19 -16.43 -12.21
N ASP A 72 4.39 -15.47 -11.32
CA ASP A 72 3.88 -15.58 -9.95
C ASP A 72 2.36 -15.60 -9.94
N ILE A 73 1.75 -14.80 -10.79
CA ILE A 73 0.30 -14.78 -10.89
C ILE A 73 -0.22 -16.13 -11.36
N LEU A 74 0.42 -16.71 -12.37
CA LEU A 74 0.02 -18.01 -12.89
C LEU A 74 0.16 -19.09 -11.81
N ALA A 75 1.17 -18.99 -10.97
CA ALA A 75 1.39 -19.97 -9.91
C ALA A 75 0.26 -20.00 -8.90
N LEU A 76 -0.40 -18.86 -8.68
CA LEU A 76 -1.52 -18.79 -7.74
C LEU A 76 -2.72 -19.60 -8.18
N ASN A 77 -2.83 -19.91 -9.46
CA ASN A 77 -3.98 -20.61 -10.01
C ASN A 77 -3.79 -22.11 -10.03
N LYS A 78 -2.73 -22.63 -9.47
CA LYS A 78 -2.43 -24.06 -9.46
C LYS A 78 -2.69 -24.75 -8.13
#